data_e4b52a42b66dc3bc96e6ea2fb8c5d273
#
_entry.id   e4b52a42b66dc3bc96e6ea2fb8c5d273
#
_cell.length_a   1.000
_cell.length_b   1.000
_cell.length_c   1.000
_cell.angle_alpha   90.00
_cell.angle_beta   90.00
_cell.angle_gamma   90.00
#
_symmetry.space_group_name_H-M   'P 1'
#
loop_
_entity.id
_entity.type
_entity.pdbx_description
1 polymer ?
#
loop_
_entity_poly.entity_id
_entity_poly.type
_entity_poly.pdbx_seq_one_letter_code
_entity_poly.pdbx_strand_id
1 'polypeptide(L)'
;MTVLATAGHVDHGKSTLVNFLTGQETDRLKEEKQRGLTINLGYTFFEYNNTTYSIVDVPGHQDFFKNTISGFANIDGVLFCVDSHQGWSVQSEEHFQALINLNIKNILFILTKSDLDEHTVDYEFIENKCTEFDGLNFEVISFSNLTSDVNKIKKNIGDFFSKHKSKNSTSSMWVDRSFTIDGIGKVITGTASKNLGINDLYLNHHKEALEIKNIESKNKNIDNINTSTRLAISLKKSSEVISKGDLVSNNQINKSEFIILNPYINSNKFSSSETIRVYIGTSHQIAKKIKFINLDGNDYLVVHLLKPKSIPEKQNILLHNLTTNEFAGGEVVFKSSNNYLLKNLLKGSIRNSHELVLIPEQLKSESKEYFEINKTFIESSKLQYLISSLIDNIEKINKFGVDEYLYKKFYIEENDIQDFLSLTENLELLDNKLRVPSDESVNLEIYKLICEDLTEELSVQNSNVEQYDKEAVKNLFMKGYLVRVSKSIFISKDHIDLLKNNLSQLPKIFTVSEFKDINKISRKYAIPYLEYLDQNKLTKKIDNDGKRENLIS
;
A
#
# COMPACT_ATOMS: atom_id res chain seq x y z
N MET A 1 1.98 10.03 29.85
CA MET A 1 3.33 10.24 29.28
C MET A 1 3.15 10.97 27.96
N THR A 2 4.06 11.84 27.61
CA THR A 2 4.06 12.62 26.36
C THR A 2 5.44 12.47 25.73
N VAL A 3 5.53 12.19 24.45
CA VAL A 3 6.80 12.05 23.72
C VAL A 3 7.01 13.27 22.85
N LEU A 4 8.07 14.00 23.10
CA LEU A 4 8.45 15.23 22.40
C LEU A 4 9.74 15.00 21.61
N ALA A 5 9.90 15.65 20.46
CA ALA A 5 11.19 15.74 19.78
C ALA A 5 11.71 17.16 19.85
N THR A 6 13.03 17.35 19.82
CA THR A 6 13.63 18.66 19.51
C THR A 6 13.59 18.90 18.01
N ALA A 7 13.63 20.15 17.56
CA ALA A 7 13.83 20.54 16.16
C ALA A 7 14.57 21.88 16.10
N GLY A 8 15.07 22.25 14.92
CA GLY A 8 15.80 23.50 14.68
C GLY A 8 17.22 23.26 14.15
N HIS A 9 17.90 24.34 13.78
CA HIS A 9 19.23 24.33 13.19
C HIS A 9 20.30 23.76 14.13
N VAL A 10 21.46 23.35 13.60
CA VAL A 10 22.65 23.06 14.40
C VAL A 10 23.02 24.32 15.22
N ASP A 11 23.53 24.13 16.43
CA ASP A 11 23.91 25.21 17.37
C ASP A 11 22.79 26.16 17.86
N HIS A 12 21.53 25.88 17.53
CA HIS A 12 20.34 26.56 18.07
C HIS A 12 19.95 26.06 19.47
N GLY A 13 20.83 25.40 20.20
CA GLY A 13 20.68 25.09 21.62
C GLY A 13 19.73 23.92 21.94
N LYS A 14 19.44 23.01 21.01
CA LYS A 14 18.58 21.81 21.22
C LYS A 14 19.08 20.96 22.39
N SER A 15 20.30 20.43 22.30
CA SER A 15 20.89 19.56 23.32
C SER A 15 21.18 20.33 24.61
N THR A 16 21.44 21.65 24.54
CA THR A 16 21.55 22.53 25.70
C THR A 16 20.22 22.62 26.45
N LEU A 17 19.12 22.82 25.75
CA LEU A 17 17.77 22.82 26.36
C LEU A 17 17.47 21.47 27.01
N VAL A 18 17.77 20.37 26.29
CA VAL A 18 17.54 19.01 26.81
C VAL A 18 18.35 18.77 28.10
N ASN A 19 19.63 19.13 28.10
CA ASN A 19 20.46 19.01 29.28
C ASN A 19 19.94 19.89 30.43
N PHE A 20 19.54 21.13 30.16
CA PHE A 20 18.94 22.03 31.14
C PHE A 20 17.67 21.45 31.79
N LEU A 21 16.79 20.83 31.02
CA LEU A 21 15.55 20.23 31.50
C LEU A 21 15.74 18.93 32.28
N THR A 22 16.75 18.14 31.94
CA THR A 22 16.89 16.76 32.43
C THR A 22 18.11 16.53 33.30
N GLY A 23 19.09 17.42 33.26
CA GLY A 23 20.40 17.22 33.88
C GLY A 23 21.25 16.12 33.23
N GLN A 24 20.88 15.67 32.01
CA GLN A 24 21.55 14.58 31.32
C GLN A 24 22.05 15.02 29.93
N GLU A 25 23.32 14.73 29.64
CA GLU A 25 23.86 14.91 28.31
C GLU A 25 23.33 13.81 27.39
N THR A 26 22.78 14.19 26.23
CA THR A 26 22.29 13.29 25.19
C THR A 26 23.39 12.87 24.22
N ASP A 27 24.43 13.68 24.05
CA ASP A 27 25.59 13.41 23.20
C ASP A 27 26.55 12.42 23.87
N ARG A 28 26.41 11.14 23.52
CA ARG A 28 27.14 10.03 24.16
C ARG A 28 28.36 9.55 23.37
N LEU A 29 28.40 9.79 22.06
CA LEU A 29 29.49 9.35 21.21
C LEU A 29 30.71 10.26 21.38
N LYS A 30 31.91 9.68 21.36
CA LYS A 30 33.15 10.47 21.36
C LYS A 30 33.20 11.44 20.18
N GLU A 31 32.66 11.03 19.04
CA GLU A 31 32.59 11.84 17.83
C GLU A 31 31.63 13.03 17.98
N GLU A 32 30.48 12.87 18.62
CA GLU A 32 29.54 13.95 18.96
C GLU A 32 30.19 14.99 19.84
N LYS A 33 30.89 14.54 20.89
CA LYS A 33 31.63 15.42 21.79
C LYS A 33 32.81 16.15 21.15
N GLN A 34 33.50 15.50 20.22
CA GLN A 34 34.63 16.10 19.49
C GLN A 34 34.16 17.13 18.46
N ARG A 35 33.04 16.87 17.79
CA ARG A 35 32.49 17.75 16.76
C ARG A 35 31.55 18.82 17.33
N GLY A 36 31.12 18.69 18.59
CA GLY A 36 30.14 19.58 19.23
C GLY A 36 28.75 19.52 18.61
N LEU A 37 28.39 18.41 17.94
CA LEU A 37 27.10 18.26 17.27
C LEU A 37 26.50 16.87 17.47
N THR A 38 25.18 16.79 17.60
CA THR A 38 24.44 15.54 17.70
C THR A 38 24.40 14.83 16.36
N ILE A 39 24.75 13.55 16.33
CA ILE A 39 24.76 12.69 15.12
C ILE A 39 23.59 11.70 15.16
N ASN A 40 23.42 11.04 16.31
CA ASN A 40 22.36 10.07 16.55
C ASN A 40 21.24 10.62 17.41
N LEU A 41 20.11 9.91 17.44
CA LEU A 41 19.01 10.27 18.31
C LEU A 41 19.43 10.11 19.78
N GLY A 42 19.31 11.19 20.57
CA GLY A 42 19.42 11.16 22.01
C GLY A 42 18.06 10.88 22.66
N TYR A 43 18.05 10.20 23.81
CA TYR A 43 16.81 9.87 24.50
C TYR A 43 16.96 10.14 26.00
N THR A 44 16.07 10.96 26.54
CA THR A 44 15.99 11.29 27.96
C THR A 44 14.56 11.62 28.35
N PHE A 45 14.33 12.00 29.60
CA PHE A 45 13.00 12.40 30.06
C PHE A 45 13.11 13.35 31.27
N PHE A 46 12.04 14.09 31.51
CA PHE A 46 11.81 14.79 32.76
C PHE A 46 10.37 14.57 33.26
N GLU A 47 10.12 14.87 34.53
CA GLU A 47 8.80 14.77 35.11
C GLU A 47 8.29 16.17 35.53
N TYR A 48 7.01 16.40 35.25
CA TYR A 48 6.30 17.58 35.67
C TYR A 48 4.81 17.26 35.91
N ASN A 49 4.29 17.63 37.09
CA ASN A 49 2.89 17.40 37.51
C ASN A 49 2.43 15.95 37.27
N ASN A 50 3.16 14.96 37.77
CA ASN A 50 2.90 13.52 37.63
C ASN A 50 2.86 13.04 36.16
N THR A 51 3.25 13.89 35.23
CA THR A 51 3.36 13.53 33.81
C THR A 51 4.83 13.42 33.42
N THR A 52 5.17 12.33 32.73
CA THR A 52 6.50 12.17 32.16
C THR A 52 6.52 12.72 30.75
N TYR A 53 7.50 13.53 30.48
CA TYR A 53 7.84 14.05 29.15
C TYR A 53 9.11 13.36 28.66
N SER A 54 8.98 12.43 27.75
CA SER A 54 10.14 11.80 27.08
C SER A 54 10.60 12.69 25.95
N ILE A 55 11.90 12.93 25.85
CA ILE A 55 12.49 13.78 24.82
C ILE A 55 13.34 12.93 23.86
N VAL A 56 13.10 13.10 22.59
CA VAL A 56 13.94 12.63 21.51
C VAL A 56 14.76 13.80 21.01
N ASP A 57 16.03 13.83 21.36
CA ASP A 57 16.95 14.86 20.89
C ASP A 57 17.47 14.49 19.52
N VAL A 58 17.18 15.34 18.51
CA VAL A 58 17.49 15.05 17.12
C VAL A 58 18.66 15.90 16.61
N PRO A 59 19.45 15.38 15.65
CA PRO A 59 20.48 16.16 14.97
C PRO A 59 19.92 17.41 14.28
N GLY A 60 20.67 18.48 14.25
CA GLY A 60 20.32 19.72 13.53
C GLY A 60 21.00 19.84 12.17
N HIS A 61 22.06 19.07 11.91
CA HIS A 61 22.85 19.18 10.69
C HIS A 61 22.20 18.43 9.53
N GLN A 62 22.27 18.98 8.33
CA GLN A 62 21.67 18.45 7.11
C GLN A 62 22.10 17.01 6.77
N ASP A 63 23.37 16.65 7.01
CA ASP A 63 23.88 15.28 6.77
C ASP A 63 23.12 14.23 7.58
N PHE A 64 22.58 14.60 8.73
CA PHE A 64 21.86 13.72 9.64
C PHE A 64 20.33 13.86 9.56
N PHE A 65 19.82 14.58 8.56
CA PHE A 65 18.39 14.82 8.36
C PHE A 65 17.55 13.53 8.38
N LYS A 66 18.09 12.41 7.85
CA LYS A 66 17.44 11.09 7.93
C LYS A 66 17.23 10.62 9.36
N ASN A 67 18.16 10.92 10.27
CA ASN A 67 18.03 10.60 11.69
C ASN A 67 17.01 11.53 12.35
N THR A 68 17.02 12.81 11.99
CA THR A 68 16.04 13.79 12.45
C THR A 68 14.62 13.35 12.15
N ILE A 69 14.30 13.00 10.90
CA ILE A 69 12.98 12.52 10.51
C ILE A 69 12.60 11.22 11.23
N SER A 70 13.57 10.31 11.45
CA SER A 70 13.28 9.10 12.23
C SER A 70 12.96 9.40 13.71
N GLY A 71 13.43 10.52 14.25
CA GLY A 71 13.09 11.01 15.58
C GLY A 71 11.66 11.57 15.68
N PHE A 72 11.05 11.95 14.56
CA PHE A 72 9.68 12.44 14.50
C PHE A 72 8.62 11.33 14.41
N ALA A 73 9.04 10.07 14.41
CA ALA A 73 8.09 8.96 14.37
C ALA A 73 7.32 8.81 15.70
N ASN A 74 5.98 8.84 15.63
CA ASN A 74 5.05 8.63 16.75
C ASN A 74 5.22 9.61 17.94
N ILE A 75 5.69 10.84 17.71
CA ILE A 75 5.77 11.88 18.74
C ILE A 75 4.43 12.59 18.93
N ASP A 76 4.24 13.22 20.09
CA ASP A 76 3.05 14.01 20.41
C ASP A 76 3.21 15.50 20.07
N GLY A 77 4.45 15.97 19.97
CA GLY A 77 4.77 17.34 19.61
C GLY A 77 6.27 17.64 19.61
N VAL A 78 6.60 18.91 19.41
CA VAL A 78 7.98 19.35 19.17
C VAL A 78 8.35 20.54 20.03
N LEU A 79 9.58 20.53 20.54
CA LEU A 79 10.29 21.68 21.09
C LEU A 79 11.18 22.24 19.97
N PHE A 80 10.72 23.30 19.31
CA PHE A 80 11.40 23.87 18.16
C PHE A 80 12.35 25.01 18.60
N CYS A 81 13.64 24.73 18.63
CA CYS A 81 14.65 25.68 19.08
C CYS A 81 15.07 26.61 17.93
N VAL A 82 14.97 27.91 18.17
CA VAL A 82 15.45 28.97 17.29
C VAL A 82 16.37 29.87 18.10
N ASP A 83 17.59 30.07 17.63
CA ASP A 83 18.51 31.04 18.22
C ASP A 83 17.96 32.45 17.95
N SER A 84 17.61 33.20 19.00
CA SER A 84 16.99 34.52 18.85
C SER A 84 17.91 35.55 18.18
N HIS A 85 19.22 35.34 18.26
CA HIS A 85 20.23 36.21 17.66
C HIS A 85 20.56 35.83 16.21
N GLN A 86 20.79 34.52 15.92
CA GLN A 86 21.07 34.04 14.56
C GLN A 86 19.83 34.03 13.67
N GLY A 87 18.67 33.81 14.24
CA GLY A 87 17.42 33.86 13.54
C GLY A 87 17.01 32.55 12.86
N TRP A 88 16.11 32.65 11.90
CA TRP A 88 15.57 31.52 11.16
C TRP A 88 16.51 31.11 10.05
N SER A 89 17.01 29.89 10.10
CA SER A 89 17.97 29.34 9.14
C SER A 89 17.31 28.41 8.11
N VAL A 90 18.06 28.06 7.05
CA VAL A 90 17.62 27.07 6.06
C VAL A 90 17.23 25.74 6.70
N GLN A 91 18.02 25.26 7.67
CA GLN A 91 17.71 24.00 8.35
C GLN A 91 16.51 24.13 9.31
N SER A 92 16.26 25.31 9.87
CA SER A 92 15.00 25.58 10.59
C SER A 92 13.81 25.43 9.65
N GLU A 93 13.92 25.99 8.43
CA GLU A 93 12.87 25.81 7.42
C GLU A 93 12.67 24.35 7.01
N GLU A 94 13.74 23.61 6.75
CA GLU A 94 13.67 22.17 6.41
C GLU A 94 12.97 21.36 7.50
N HIS A 95 13.33 21.58 8.77
CA HIS A 95 12.70 20.90 9.90
C HIS A 95 11.22 21.28 10.03
N PHE A 96 10.90 22.55 9.87
CA PHE A 96 9.53 23.05 9.96
C PHE A 96 8.66 22.46 8.84
N GLN A 97 9.12 22.51 7.60
CA GLN A 97 8.43 21.90 6.46
C GLN A 97 8.23 20.39 6.63
N ALA A 98 9.22 19.69 7.17
CA ALA A 98 9.07 18.27 7.47
C ALA A 98 8.00 17.98 8.51
N LEU A 99 7.93 18.80 9.59
CA LEU A 99 6.93 18.65 10.64
C LEU A 99 5.50 18.89 10.12
N ILE A 100 5.30 19.96 9.35
CA ILE A 100 4.00 20.29 8.75
C ILE A 100 3.55 19.16 7.78
N ASN A 101 4.45 18.69 6.93
CA ASN A 101 4.15 17.62 5.98
C ASN A 101 4.00 16.23 6.63
N LEU A 102 4.45 16.05 7.88
CA LEU A 102 4.15 14.89 8.73
C LEU A 102 2.89 15.09 9.57
N ASN A 103 2.18 16.23 9.43
CA ASN A 103 1.00 16.60 10.22
C ASN A 103 1.25 16.64 11.74
N ILE A 104 2.45 17.08 12.15
CA ILE A 104 2.78 17.29 13.55
C ILE A 104 2.30 18.70 13.93
N LYS A 105 1.17 18.76 14.64
CA LYS A 105 0.42 20.00 14.85
C LYS A 105 0.77 20.74 16.15
N ASN A 106 1.50 20.14 17.07
CA ASN A 106 1.81 20.74 18.36
C ASN A 106 3.28 21.14 18.40
N ILE A 107 3.57 22.42 18.24
CA ILE A 107 4.93 22.94 18.19
C ILE A 107 5.10 24.06 19.24
N LEU A 108 5.95 23.82 20.22
CA LEU A 108 6.37 24.86 21.17
C LEU A 108 7.70 25.45 20.70
N PHE A 109 7.68 26.69 20.25
CA PHE A 109 8.89 27.39 19.84
C PHE A 109 9.66 27.90 21.06
N ILE A 110 10.95 27.64 21.07
CA ILE A 110 11.87 28.03 22.14
C ILE A 110 12.90 28.98 21.52
N LEU A 111 12.75 30.28 21.80
CA LEU A 111 13.74 31.28 21.43
C LEU A 111 14.93 31.16 22.38
N THR A 112 15.99 30.51 21.92
CA THR A 112 17.19 30.25 22.74
C THR A 112 18.14 31.44 22.73
N LYS A 113 19.09 31.46 23.67
CA LYS A 113 20.09 32.53 23.86
C LYS A 113 19.43 33.89 24.03
N SER A 114 18.29 33.93 24.72
CA SER A 114 17.49 35.13 24.95
C SER A 114 18.13 36.15 25.88
N ASP A 115 19.30 35.84 26.40
CA ASP A 115 20.16 36.74 27.22
C ASP A 115 21.07 37.64 26.37
N LEU A 116 21.17 37.37 25.05
CA LEU A 116 21.95 38.18 24.13
C LEU A 116 21.14 39.41 23.69
N ASP A 117 21.82 40.53 23.53
CA ASP A 117 21.24 41.71 22.92
C ASP A 117 21.06 41.50 21.41
N GLU A 118 20.14 42.21 20.77
CA GLU A 118 19.80 42.11 19.34
C GLU A 118 19.14 40.79 18.92
N HIS A 119 17.82 40.77 18.97
CA HIS A 119 17.01 39.66 18.47
C HIS A 119 16.64 39.87 17.00
N THR A 120 16.88 38.84 16.17
CA THR A 120 16.49 38.82 14.74
C THR A 120 15.18 38.09 14.51
N VAL A 121 14.73 37.29 15.47
CA VAL A 121 13.45 36.57 15.44
C VAL A 121 12.69 36.84 16.72
N ASP A 122 11.46 37.25 16.55
CA ASP A 122 10.53 37.52 17.65
C ASP A 122 9.24 36.67 17.51
N TYR A 123 8.27 36.96 18.36
CA TYR A 123 6.97 36.31 18.34
C TYR A 123 6.23 36.53 17.01
N GLU A 124 6.23 37.76 16.47
CA GLU A 124 5.51 38.13 15.28
C GLU A 124 6.02 37.37 14.04
N PHE A 125 7.33 37.18 13.93
CA PHE A 125 7.91 36.37 12.86
C PHE A 125 7.41 34.92 12.91
N ILE A 126 7.42 34.29 14.09
CA ILE A 126 6.94 32.90 14.27
C ILE A 126 5.43 32.81 13.99
N GLU A 127 4.64 33.76 14.49
CA GLU A 127 3.19 33.82 14.26
C GLU A 127 2.87 33.89 12.78
N ASN A 128 3.52 34.77 12.03
CA ASN A 128 3.35 34.89 10.58
C ASN A 128 3.66 33.58 9.84
N LYS A 129 4.70 32.88 10.25
CA LYS A 129 5.06 31.57 9.71
C LYS A 129 4.01 30.48 10.00
N CYS A 130 3.41 30.51 11.18
CA CYS A 130 2.48 29.48 11.63
C CYS A 130 1.06 29.69 11.09
N THR A 131 0.63 30.93 10.87
CA THR A 131 -0.72 31.27 10.38
C THR A 131 -0.98 30.80 8.96
N GLU A 132 0.06 30.49 8.19
CA GLU A 132 -0.06 29.89 6.86
C GLU A 132 -0.62 28.46 6.89
N PHE A 133 -0.65 27.80 8.07
CA PHE A 133 -0.98 26.38 8.22
C PHE A 133 -2.17 26.17 9.17
N ASP A 134 -3.27 25.69 8.63
CA ASP A 134 -4.50 25.43 9.36
C ASP A 134 -4.35 24.37 10.47
N GLY A 135 -4.84 24.71 11.66
CA GLY A 135 -4.91 23.79 12.78
C GLY A 135 -3.56 23.51 13.44
N LEU A 136 -2.55 24.33 13.22
CA LEU A 136 -1.30 24.29 13.96
C LEU A 136 -1.49 24.92 15.34
N ASN A 137 -1.13 24.18 16.39
CA ASN A 137 -1.08 24.67 17.76
C ASN A 137 0.34 25.09 18.07
N PHE A 138 0.55 26.36 18.40
CA PHE A 138 1.87 26.85 18.76
C PHE A 138 1.82 27.85 19.89
N GLU A 139 2.89 27.91 20.63
CA GLU A 139 3.24 28.98 21.58
C GLU A 139 4.74 29.28 21.42
N VAL A 140 5.16 30.46 21.86
CA VAL A 140 6.57 30.90 21.83
C VAL A 140 7.02 31.26 23.24
N ILE A 141 8.14 30.68 23.66
CA ILE A 141 8.77 31.02 24.97
C ILE A 141 10.24 31.38 24.78
N SER A 142 10.75 32.28 25.60
CA SER A 142 12.18 32.61 25.61
C SER A 142 12.93 31.71 26.59
N PHE A 143 14.16 31.34 26.23
CA PHE A 143 15.03 30.47 27.00
C PHE A 143 16.50 30.94 26.95
N SER A 144 17.12 30.99 28.12
CA SER A 144 18.58 31.09 28.29
C SER A 144 19.02 30.09 29.34
N ASN A 145 20.09 29.35 29.07
CA ASN A 145 20.67 28.43 30.08
C ASN A 145 21.35 29.16 31.23
N LEU A 146 21.57 30.48 31.11
CA LEU A 146 22.19 31.31 32.15
C LEU A 146 21.17 31.94 33.11
N THR A 147 20.00 32.35 32.57
CA THR A 147 19.05 33.19 33.30
C THR A 147 17.69 32.55 33.54
N SER A 148 17.33 31.47 32.82
CA SER A 148 16.02 30.84 32.93
C SER A 148 15.90 29.96 34.18
N ASP A 149 14.70 29.92 34.75
CA ASP A 149 14.33 28.97 35.80
C ASP A 149 13.81 27.67 35.20
N VAL A 150 14.39 26.54 35.59
CA VAL A 150 14.07 25.22 35.04
C VAL A 150 12.62 24.81 35.31
N ASN A 151 12.06 25.16 36.47
CA ASN A 151 10.69 24.81 36.81
C ASN A 151 9.70 25.63 35.98
N LYS A 152 10.03 26.90 35.69
CA LYS A 152 9.23 27.76 34.80
C LYS A 152 9.19 27.21 33.37
N ILE A 153 10.33 26.76 32.82
CA ILE A 153 10.37 26.16 31.48
C ILE A 153 9.60 24.85 31.48
N LYS A 154 9.78 23.95 32.45
CA LYS A 154 9.01 22.72 32.59
C LYS A 154 7.51 22.98 32.70
N LYS A 155 7.12 24.02 33.42
CA LYS A 155 5.72 24.46 33.53
C LYS A 155 5.16 24.86 32.18
N ASN A 156 5.83 25.72 31.43
CA ASN A 156 5.37 26.19 30.13
C ASN A 156 5.19 25.01 29.13
N ILE A 157 6.17 24.08 29.12
CA ILE A 157 6.08 22.86 28.32
C ILE A 157 4.88 22.01 28.74
N GLY A 158 4.72 21.79 30.04
CA GLY A 158 3.63 21.01 30.62
C GLY A 158 2.26 21.60 30.31
N ASP A 159 2.09 22.89 30.49
CA ASP A 159 0.84 23.63 30.26
C ASP A 159 0.45 23.57 28.76
N PHE A 160 1.41 23.79 27.86
CA PHE A 160 1.17 23.72 26.41
C PHE A 160 0.70 22.31 25.95
N PHE A 161 1.47 21.26 26.27
CA PHE A 161 1.14 19.90 25.80
C PHE A 161 0.00 19.24 26.58
N SER A 162 -0.40 19.79 27.75
CA SER A 162 -1.62 19.34 28.42
C SER A 162 -2.88 19.83 27.71
N LYS A 163 -2.86 21.06 27.16
CA LYS A 163 -3.97 21.65 26.37
C LYS A 163 -4.09 21.00 25.00
N HIS A 164 -2.98 20.68 24.35
CA HIS A 164 -2.90 20.23 22.97
C HIS A 164 -2.47 18.77 22.88
N LYS A 165 -3.43 17.85 23.10
CA LYS A 165 -3.17 16.41 23.03
C LYS A 165 -3.11 15.92 21.59
N SER A 166 -2.10 15.11 21.25
CA SER A 166 -1.99 14.47 19.96
C SER A 166 -3.15 13.50 19.71
N LYS A 167 -3.66 13.49 18.46
CA LYS A 167 -4.71 12.58 17.98
C LYS A 167 -4.16 11.37 17.22
N ASN A 168 -2.87 11.04 17.39
CA ASN A 168 -2.28 9.88 16.71
C ASN A 168 -3.12 8.62 16.94
N SER A 169 -3.60 8.01 15.86
CA SER A 169 -4.56 6.90 15.86
C SER A 169 -3.93 5.54 15.52
N THR A 170 -2.64 5.49 15.18
CA THR A 170 -1.97 4.22 14.86
C THR A 170 -1.72 3.39 16.11
N SER A 171 -1.86 2.06 16.02
CA SER A 171 -1.51 1.11 17.09
C SER A 171 -0.23 0.38 16.73
N SER A 172 0.90 1.09 16.74
CA SER A 172 2.17 0.58 16.22
C SER A 172 3.39 1.21 16.88
N MET A 173 4.54 0.53 16.74
CA MET A 173 5.86 1.03 17.11
C MET A 173 6.82 0.81 15.95
N TRP A 174 7.48 1.87 15.49
CA TRP A 174 8.60 1.77 14.57
C TRP A 174 9.90 1.52 15.34
N VAL A 175 10.62 0.46 14.96
CA VAL A 175 11.93 0.14 15.54
C VAL A 175 12.94 1.21 15.13
N ASP A 176 13.57 1.86 16.09
CA ASP A 176 14.65 2.82 15.85
C ASP A 176 16.03 2.27 16.19
N ARG A 177 16.12 1.29 17.10
CA ARG A 177 17.35 0.56 17.42
C ARG A 177 17.06 -0.91 17.67
N SER A 178 18.02 -1.76 17.28
CA SER A 178 18.05 -3.19 17.61
C SER A 178 19.46 -3.55 17.99
N PHE A 179 19.65 -4.16 19.16
CA PHE A 179 20.95 -4.54 19.69
C PHE A 179 20.83 -5.78 20.60
N THR A 180 21.96 -6.42 20.88
CA THR A 180 22.02 -7.56 21.79
C THR A 180 22.72 -7.14 23.07
N ILE A 181 22.16 -7.55 24.22
CA ILE A 181 22.74 -7.34 25.55
C ILE A 181 23.08 -8.69 26.14
N ASP A 182 24.30 -8.86 26.64
CA ASP A 182 24.75 -10.07 27.28
C ASP A 182 23.84 -10.44 28.48
N GLY A 183 23.39 -11.68 28.53
CA GLY A 183 22.47 -12.18 29.56
C GLY A 183 20.99 -11.83 29.38
N ILE A 184 20.67 -10.78 28.59
CA ILE A 184 19.27 -10.38 28.30
C ILE A 184 18.82 -10.96 26.95
N GLY A 185 19.68 -10.92 25.94
CA GLY A 185 19.36 -11.30 24.57
C GLY A 185 19.10 -10.09 23.68
N LYS A 186 18.30 -10.27 22.63
CA LYS A 186 17.97 -9.25 21.65
C LYS A 186 16.96 -8.25 22.23
N VAL A 187 17.26 -6.98 22.10
CA VAL A 187 16.42 -5.85 22.54
C VAL A 187 16.14 -4.96 21.34
N ILE A 188 14.88 -4.60 21.16
CA ILE A 188 14.44 -3.58 20.20
C ILE A 188 13.86 -2.40 20.93
N THR A 189 14.09 -1.21 20.41
CA THR A 189 13.53 0.01 20.96
C THR A 189 12.78 0.82 19.92
N GLY A 190 11.79 1.60 20.37
CA GLY A 190 10.99 2.46 19.51
C GLY A 190 10.03 3.32 20.33
N THR A 191 9.40 4.27 19.67
CA THR A 191 8.28 5.03 20.23
C THR A 191 6.99 4.36 19.82
N ALA A 192 6.28 3.77 20.78
CA ALA A 192 4.96 3.21 20.57
C ALA A 192 3.93 4.33 20.55
N SER A 193 3.01 4.23 19.61
CA SER A 193 1.82 5.07 19.58
C SER A 193 0.83 4.65 20.66
N LYS A 194 -0.08 5.54 20.99
CA LYS A 194 -1.23 5.26 21.84
C LYS A 194 -1.99 4.03 21.37
N ASN A 195 -2.44 3.20 22.29
CA ASN A 195 -3.25 2.00 22.07
C ASN A 195 -2.51 0.79 21.43
N LEU A 196 -1.19 0.78 21.39
CA LEU A 196 -0.47 -0.46 21.10
C LEU A 196 -0.67 -1.43 22.28
N GLY A 197 -1.37 -2.53 22.08
CA GLY A 197 -1.49 -3.61 23.07
C GLY A 197 -0.14 -4.26 23.31
N ILE A 198 0.11 -4.75 24.52
CA ILE A 198 1.35 -5.46 24.85
C ILE A 198 1.30 -6.97 24.54
N ASN A 199 0.11 -7.50 24.33
CA ASN A 199 -0.10 -8.88 23.95
C ASN A 199 -0.12 -9.03 22.42
N ASP A 200 0.33 -10.18 21.92
CA ASP A 200 0.28 -10.52 20.50
C ASP A 200 0.88 -9.43 19.58
N LEU A 201 2.14 -9.13 19.82
CA LEU A 201 2.87 -8.20 18.97
C LEU A 201 3.52 -8.95 17.80
N TYR A 202 3.28 -8.46 16.60
CA TYR A 202 3.82 -9.00 15.35
C TYR A 202 4.88 -8.07 14.77
N LEU A 203 5.91 -8.67 14.19
CA LEU A 203 6.95 -7.94 13.45
C LEU A 203 6.58 -7.88 11.96
N ASN A 204 6.32 -6.70 11.43
CA ASN A 204 5.99 -6.49 10.01
C ASN A 204 4.85 -7.42 9.55
N HIS A 205 5.12 -8.28 8.55
CA HIS A 205 4.19 -9.23 7.93
C HIS A 205 4.38 -10.68 8.43
N HIS A 206 5.16 -10.89 9.48
CA HIS A 206 5.39 -12.24 10.00
C HIS A 206 4.11 -12.83 10.59
N LYS A 207 3.89 -14.13 10.37
CA LYS A 207 2.67 -14.82 10.82
C LYS A 207 2.69 -15.12 12.31
N GLU A 208 3.87 -15.27 12.88
CA GLU A 208 4.05 -15.59 14.29
C GLU A 208 4.22 -14.32 15.11
N ALA A 209 3.63 -14.30 16.29
CA ALA A 209 3.82 -13.22 17.24
C ALA A 209 5.25 -13.25 17.80
N LEU A 210 5.76 -12.09 18.19
CA LEU A 210 7.06 -11.97 18.83
C LEU A 210 7.07 -12.69 20.19
N GLU A 211 8.06 -13.54 20.43
CA GLU A 211 8.28 -14.14 21.75
C GLU A 211 8.93 -13.13 22.69
N ILE A 212 8.10 -12.39 23.42
CA ILE A 212 8.52 -11.32 24.30
C ILE A 212 8.95 -11.89 25.65
N LYS A 213 10.11 -11.43 26.15
CA LYS A 213 10.61 -11.70 27.50
C LYS A 213 10.13 -10.61 28.46
N ASN A 214 10.26 -9.34 28.06
CA ASN A 214 9.94 -8.19 28.87
C ASN A 214 9.67 -6.94 28.02
N ILE A 215 8.78 -6.06 28.50
CA ILE A 215 8.52 -4.74 27.91
C ILE A 215 8.77 -3.70 29.00
N GLU A 216 9.68 -2.79 28.71
CA GLU A 216 10.10 -1.76 29.64
C GLU A 216 9.93 -0.35 29.08
N SER A 217 9.62 0.57 29.98
CA SER A 217 9.75 2.01 29.76
C SER A 217 10.51 2.61 30.95
N LYS A 218 11.54 3.41 30.70
CA LYS A 218 12.40 4.00 31.73
C LYS A 218 12.96 2.96 32.73
N ASN A 219 13.41 1.82 32.25
CA ASN A 219 13.91 0.70 33.05
C ASN A 219 12.89 0.13 34.08
N LYS A 220 11.59 0.33 33.81
CA LYS A 220 10.49 -0.26 34.59
C LYS A 220 9.61 -1.08 33.67
N ASN A 221 9.21 -2.26 34.13
CA ASN A 221 8.24 -3.08 33.43
C ASN A 221 6.90 -2.35 33.31
N ILE A 222 6.24 -2.49 32.18
CA ILE A 222 4.92 -1.93 31.93
C ILE A 222 3.95 -3.00 31.49
N ASP A 223 2.70 -2.89 31.96
CA ASP A 223 1.62 -3.84 31.67
C ASP A 223 0.61 -3.29 30.67
N ASN A 224 0.69 -2.01 30.31
CA ASN A 224 -0.19 -1.38 29.32
C ASN A 224 0.43 -0.10 28.73
N ILE A 225 -0.08 0.32 27.56
CA ILE A 225 0.34 1.52 26.84
C ILE A 225 -0.89 2.35 26.54
N ASN A 226 -1.16 3.35 27.38
CA ASN A 226 -2.33 4.23 27.26
C ASN A 226 -2.02 5.57 26.55
N THR A 227 -0.74 5.86 26.34
CA THR A 227 -0.25 7.10 25.72
C THR A 227 0.98 6.78 24.88
N SER A 228 1.38 7.70 24.02
CA SER A 228 2.67 7.55 23.32
C SER A 228 3.80 7.32 24.34
N THR A 229 4.58 6.27 24.11
CA THR A 229 5.54 5.79 25.11
C THR A 229 6.80 5.24 24.45
N ARG A 230 7.95 5.62 24.99
CA ARG A 230 9.23 5.03 24.61
C ARG A 230 9.37 3.64 25.22
N LEU A 231 9.57 2.62 24.37
CA LEU A 231 9.66 1.22 24.78
C LEU A 231 11.01 0.60 24.49
N ALA A 232 11.40 -0.34 25.35
CA ALA A 232 12.40 -1.36 25.10
C ALA A 232 11.73 -2.74 25.24
N ILE A 233 11.76 -3.54 24.18
CA ILE A 233 11.18 -4.89 24.14
C ILE A 233 12.32 -5.90 24.07
N SER A 234 12.47 -6.71 25.10
CA SER A 234 13.41 -7.81 25.16
C SER A 234 12.75 -9.09 24.63
N LEU A 235 13.42 -9.80 23.72
CA LEU A 235 12.91 -11.01 23.06
C LEU A 235 13.49 -12.26 23.69
N LYS A 236 12.70 -13.33 23.80
CA LYS A 236 13.15 -14.63 24.35
C LYS A 236 14.08 -15.31 23.36
N LYS A 237 13.65 -15.42 22.11
CA LYS A 237 14.40 -16.02 21.02
C LYS A 237 14.03 -15.29 19.73
N SER A 238 14.97 -14.87 18.93
CA SER A 238 14.70 -14.34 17.61
C SER A 238 15.76 -14.88 16.67
N SER A 239 15.35 -15.73 15.74
CA SER A 239 16.16 -16.13 14.59
C SER A 239 16.19 -15.04 13.51
N GLU A 240 15.36 -14.00 13.65
CA GLU A 240 15.17 -12.97 12.65
C GLU A 240 16.09 -11.76 12.86
N VAL A 241 16.52 -11.19 11.75
CA VAL A 241 17.29 -9.93 11.76
C VAL A 241 16.29 -8.78 11.86
N ILE A 242 16.14 -8.24 13.07
CA ILE A 242 15.31 -7.06 13.30
C ILE A 242 16.18 -5.81 13.18
N SER A 243 15.73 -4.86 12.38
CA SER A 243 16.48 -3.67 12.02
C SER A 243 15.71 -2.37 12.24
N LYS A 244 16.41 -1.25 12.28
CA LYS A 244 15.78 0.07 12.24
C LYS A 244 14.82 0.17 11.05
N GLY A 245 13.62 0.63 11.30
CA GLY A 245 12.56 0.74 10.29
C GLY A 245 11.60 -0.42 10.22
N ASP A 246 11.82 -1.49 10.99
CA ASP A 246 10.81 -2.53 11.12
C ASP A 246 9.64 -2.03 11.96
N LEU A 247 8.47 -2.61 11.71
CA LEU A 247 7.22 -2.23 12.34
C LEU A 247 6.78 -3.32 13.32
N VAL A 248 6.42 -2.91 14.53
CA VAL A 248 5.77 -3.75 15.53
C VAL A 248 4.32 -3.29 15.70
N SER A 249 3.36 -4.19 15.62
CA SER A 249 1.92 -3.91 15.70
C SER A 249 1.13 -5.08 16.26
N ASN A 250 -0.12 -4.84 16.70
CA ASN A 250 -1.00 -5.90 17.20
C ASN A 250 -1.57 -6.80 16.09
N ASN A 251 -1.50 -6.36 14.85
CA ASN A 251 -1.98 -7.12 13.71
C ASN A 251 -0.85 -7.33 12.69
N GLN A 252 -0.92 -8.41 11.97
CA GLN A 252 -0.07 -8.61 10.80
C GLN A 252 -0.38 -7.56 9.75
N ILE A 253 0.64 -6.91 9.22
CA ILE A 253 0.49 -5.89 8.19
C ILE A 253 1.25 -6.33 6.94
N ASN A 254 0.52 -6.70 5.91
CA ASN A 254 1.10 -7.11 4.64
C ASN A 254 1.99 -6.02 4.04
N LYS A 255 3.03 -6.44 3.33
CA LYS A 255 3.88 -5.50 2.58
C LYS A 255 3.11 -4.93 1.40
N SER A 256 3.28 -3.64 1.15
CA SER A 256 2.71 -2.92 0.02
C SER A 256 3.81 -2.36 -0.87
N GLU A 257 3.64 -2.45 -2.18
CA GLU A 257 4.56 -1.86 -3.16
C GLU A 257 4.18 -0.44 -3.52
N PHE A 258 2.91 -0.08 -3.35
CA PHE A 258 2.47 1.30 -3.57
C PHE A 258 1.50 1.75 -2.49
N ILE A 259 1.45 3.06 -2.32
CA ILE A 259 0.57 3.77 -1.39
C ILE A 259 -0.07 4.96 -2.09
N ILE A 260 -1.27 5.31 -1.64
CA ILE A 260 -1.95 6.54 -2.02
C ILE A 260 -2.00 7.42 -0.78
N LEU A 261 -1.56 8.65 -0.93
CA LEU A 261 -1.54 9.64 0.13
C LEU A 261 -2.61 10.70 -0.15
N ASN A 262 -3.34 11.06 0.90
CA ASN A 262 -4.11 12.30 0.95
C ASN A 262 -3.15 13.42 1.40
N PRO A 263 -2.74 14.35 0.54
CA PRO A 263 -1.73 15.36 0.88
C PRO A 263 -2.28 16.40 1.85
N TYR A 264 -1.43 16.87 2.77
CA TYR A 264 -1.79 17.93 3.72
C TYR A 264 -1.66 19.34 3.14
N ILE A 265 -0.77 19.49 2.17
CA ILE A 265 -0.52 20.75 1.48
C ILE A 265 -0.58 20.48 -0.02
N ASN A 266 -1.06 21.46 -0.77
CA ASN A 266 -1.13 21.34 -2.23
C ASN A 266 0.29 21.20 -2.82
N SER A 267 0.63 19.97 -3.24
CA SER A 267 1.99 19.56 -3.58
C SER A 267 2.17 19.25 -5.07
N ASN A 268 1.52 20.03 -5.95
CA ASN A 268 1.56 19.86 -7.42
C ASN A 268 2.97 19.97 -8.05
N LYS A 269 4.02 20.12 -7.23
CA LYS A 269 5.38 20.41 -7.66
C LYS A 269 6.28 19.18 -7.86
N PHE A 270 5.83 17.98 -7.48
CA PHE A 270 6.66 16.77 -7.61
C PHE A 270 6.54 16.15 -8.99
N SER A 271 7.62 16.13 -9.74
CA SER A 271 7.70 15.50 -11.07
C SER A 271 8.18 14.06 -10.99
N SER A 272 7.71 13.21 -11.92
CA SER A 272 8.09 11.79 -11.98
C SER A 272 9.54 11.54 -12.41
N SER A 273 10.25 12.57 -12.85
CA SER A 273 11.66 12.50 -13.29
C SER A 273 12.67 12.79 -12.16
N GLU A 274 12.20 13.21 -10.99
CA GLU A 274 13.04 13.62 -9.87
C GLU A 274 13.33 12.49 -8.90
N THR A 275 14.45 12.61 -8.16
CA THR A 275 14.81 11.65 -7.13
C THR A 275 14.11 11.99 -5.82
N ILE A 276 13.05 11.25 -5.49
CA ILE A 276 12.24 11.47 -4.30
C ILE A 276 12.57 10.45 -3.23
N ARG A 277 12.92 10.92 -2.05
CA ARG A 277 13.07 10.09 -0.85
C ARG A 277 11.75 10.03 -0.10
N VAL A 278 11.35 8.81 0.26
CA VAL A 278 10.14 8.51 1.04
C VAL A 278 10.56 8.14 2.45
N TYR A 279 10.06 8.85 3.44
CA TYR A 279 10.26 8.54 4.86
C TYR A 279 9.00 7.88 5.42
N ILE A 280 9.18 6.71 6.05
CA ILE A 280 8.11 5.86 6.56
C ILE A 280 8.49 5.44 7.98
N GLY A 281 7.90 6.07 9.00
CA GLY A 281 8.29 5.87 10.39
C GLY A 281 9.78 6.18 10.60
N THR A 282 10.54 5.22 11.11
CA THR A 282 11.99 5.35 11.33
C THR A 282 12.86 4.95 10.13
N SER A 283 12.25 4.59 8.99
CA SER A 283 12.94 4.17 7.77
C SER A 283 12.77 5.17 6.62
N HIS A 284 13.61 5.01 5.61
CA HIS A 284 13.50 5.76 4.37
C HIS A 284 13.94 4.92 3.18
N GLN A 285 13.44 5.26 2.01
CA GLN A 285 13.86 4.68 0.73
C GLN A 285 13.63 5.68 -0.42
N ILE A 286 14.13 5.38 -1.61
CA ILE A 286 13.82 6.14 -2.82
C ILE A 286 12.50 5.62 -3.40
N ALA A 287 11.64 6.52 -3.88
CA ALA A 287 10.47 6.15 -4.65
C ALA A 287 10.88 5.64 -6.04
N LYS A 288 10.26 4.57 -6.51
CA LYS A 288 10.42 4.09 -7.88
C LYS A 288 9.68 4.99 -8.87
N LYS A 289 8.51 5.50 -8.45
CA LYS A 289 7.68 6.42 -9.24
C LYS A 289 6.72 7.16 -8.32
N ILE A 290 6.48 8.43 -8.63
CA ILE A 290 5.44 9.24 -7.98
C ILE A 290 4.55 9.85 -9.04
N LYS A 291 3.27 10.01 -8.74
CA LYS A 291 2.32 10.66 -9.61
C LYS A 291 1.21 11.33 -8.82
N PHE A 292 0.84 12.52 -9.26
CA PHE A 292 -0.39 13.18 -8.87
C PHE A 292 -1.56 12.61 -9.64
N ILE A 293 -2.65 12.38 -8.95
CA ILE A 293 -3.94 12.06 -9.54
C ILE A 293 -5.01 12.97 -8.92
N ASN A 294 -5.93 13.44 -9.74
CA ASN A 294 -7.14 14.09 -9.27
C ASN A 294 -8.30 13.12 -9.45
N LEU A 295 -9.00 12.83 -8.36
CA LEU A 295 -10.19 12.00 -8.37
C LEU A 295 -11.33 12.82 -7.77
N ASP A 296 -12.32 13.12 -8.60
CA ASP A 296 -13.53 13.85 -8.18
C ASP A 296 -13.26 15.19 -7.47
N GLY A 297 -12.24 15.91 -7.95
CA GLY A 297 -11.84 17.20 -7.39
C GLY A 297 -10.87 17.11 -6.21
N ASN A 298 -10.58 15.92 -5.70
CA ASN A 298 -9.59 15.71 -4.65
C ASN A 298 -8.26 15.28 -5.25
N ASP A 299 -7.19 15.89 -4.79
CA ASP A 299 -5.83 15.57 -5.20
C ASP A 299 -5.24 14.48 -4.31
N TYR A 300 -4.59 13.50 -4.92
CA TYR A 300 -3.88 12.40 -4.25
C TYR A 300 -2.49 12.22 -4.82
N LEU A 301 -1.59 11.70 -3.98
CA LEU A 301 -0.25 11.29 -4.37
C LEU A 301 -0.15 9.77 -4.43
N VAL A 302 0.10 9.20 -5.58
CA VAL A 302 0.42 7.77 -5.75
C VAL A 302 1.92 7.59 -5.72
N VAL A 303 2.41 6.82 -4.75
CA VAL A 303 3.83 6.55 -4.56
C VAL A 303 4.11 5.08 -4.76
N HIS A 304 4.94 4.75 -5.73
CA HIS A 304 5.47 3.40 -5.94
C HIS A 304 6.79 3.26 -5.19
N LEU A 305 6.82 2.39 -4.21
CA LEU A 305 7.99 2.13 -3.37
C LEU A 305 9.03 1.27 -4.10
N LEU A 306 10.30 1.55 -3.89
CA LEU A 306 11.38 0.73 -4.46
C LEU A 306 11.41 -0.67 -3.85
N LYS A 307 11.15 -0.75 -2.54
CA LYS A 307 11.03 -2.02 -1.80
C LYS A 307 9.68 -2.08 -1.09
N PRO A 308 8.95 -3.21 -1.18
CA PRO A 308 7.70 -3.37 -0.46
C PRO A 308 7.89 -3.17 1.05
N LYS A 309 6.94 -2.49 1.69
CA LYS A 309 7.00 -2.16 3.12
C LYS A 309 5.66 -2.44 3.81
N SER A 310 5.70 -2.94 5.03
CA SER A 310 4.52 -3.01 5.91
C SER A 310 4.26 -1.61 6.47
N ILE A 311 3.08 -1.07 6.22
CA ILE A 311 2.70 0.30 6.59
C ILE A 311 1.36 0.26 7.30
N PRO A 312 1.22 0.84 8.51
CA PRO A 312 -0.06 0.95 9.19
C PRO A 312 -1.05 1.81 8.39
N GLU A 313 -2.33 1.63 8.67
CA GLU A 313 -3.37 2.55 8.19
C GLU A 313 -3.18 3.94 8.82
N LYS A 314 -3.55 4.98 8.09
CA LYS A 314 -3.44 6.38 8.52
C LYS A 314 -2.01 6.80 8.91
N GLN A 315 -1.00 6.10 8.40
CA GLN A 315 0.40 6.49 8.61
C GLN A 315 0.71 7.76 7.83
N ASN A 316 1.32 8.73 8.51
CA ASN A 316 1.86 9.92 7.85
C ASN A 316 3.17 9.58 7.16
N ILE A 317 3.32 10.01 5.92
CA ILE A 317 4.49 9.78 5.05
C ILE A 317 5.03 11.13 4.63
N LEU A 318 6.36 11.30 4.71
CA LEU A 318 7.06 12.47 4.19
C LEU A 318 7.78 12.10 2.88
N LEU A 319 7.63 12.94 1.90
CA LEU A 319 8.35 12.92 0.63
C LEU A 319 9.31 14.10 0.57
N HIS A 320 10.54 13.84 0.18
CA HIS A 320 11.58 14.85 0.04
C HIS A 320 12.19 14.76 -1.35
N ASN A 321 12.05 15.81 -2.12
CA ASN A 321 12.71 15.97 -3.41
C ASN A 321 14.18 16.32 -3.18
N LEU A 322 15.07 15.41 -3.54
CA LEU A 322 16.50 15.60 -3.31
C LEU A 322 17.16 16.57 -4.28
N THR A 323 16.45 16.97 -5.34
CA THR A 323 16.96 17.92 -6.36
C THR A 323 16.56 19.35 -6.02
N THR A 324 15.29 19.57 -5.65
CA THR A 324 14.75 20.91 -5.36
C THR A 324 14.73 21.24 -3.88
N ASN A 325 14.99 20.26 -3.02
CA ASN A 325 14.87 20.34 -1.56
C ASN A 325 13.43 20.65 -1.07
N GLU A 326 12.42 20.35 -1.88
CA GLU A 326 11.01 20.55 -1.53
C GLU A 326 10.46 19.33 -0.80
N PHE A 327 9.44 19.59 0.02
CA PHE A 327 8.76 18.58 0.83
C PHE A 327 7.30 18.45 0.42
N ALA A 328 6.78 17.24 0.49
CA ALA A 328 5.37 16.94 0.44
C ALA A 328 5.07 15.85 1.46
N GLY A 329 3.84 15.74 1.88
CA GLY A 329 3.46 14.68 2.81
C GLY A 329 1.96 14.48 2.83
N GLY A 330 1.55 13.36 3.40
CA GLY A 330 0.14 13.05 3.52
C GLY A 330 -0.12 11.79 4.33
N GLU A 331 -1.38 11.58 4.63
CA GLU A 331 -1.87 10.38 5.29
C GLU A 331 -2.08 9.27 4.27
N VAL A 332 -1.64 8.06 4.59
CA VAL A 332 -1.91 6.86 3.78
C VAL A 332 -3.40 6.54 3.84
N VAL A 333 -4.10 6.74 2.74
CA VAL A 333 -5.52 6.38 2.59
C VAL A 333 -5.71 5.02 1.93
N PHE A 334 -4.73 4.57 1.14
CA PHE A 334 -4.77 3.25 0.53
C PHE A 334 -3.36 2.69 0.32
N LYS A 335 -3.24 1.36 0.37
CA LYS A 335 -1.98 0.63 0.18
C LYS A 335 -2.24 -0.74 -0.46
N SER A 336 -1.39 -1.14 -1.40
CA SER A 336 -1.53 -2.43 -2.08
C SER A 336 -0.19 -2.95 -2.63
N SER A 337 -0.11 -4.24 -2.88
CA SER A 337 0.92 -4.88 -3.71
C SER A 337 0.42 -5.19 -5.12
N ASN A 338 -0.84 -4.89 -5.43
CA ASN A 338 -1.45 -5.18 -6.72
C ASN A 338 -0.97 -4.18 -7.79
N ASN A 339 -0.13 -4.65 -8.70
CA ASN A 339 0.42 -3.87 -9.81
C ASN A 339 -0.65 -3.45 -10.85
N TYR A 340 -1.76 -4.15 -10.96
CA TYR A 340 -2.84 -3.81 -11.89
C TYR A 340 -3.58 -2.58 -11.43
N LEU A 341 -3.97 -2.53 -10.14
CA LEU A 341 -4.62 -1.36 -9.55
C LEU A 341 -3.73 -0.12 -9.67
N LEU A 342 -2.41 -0.26 -9.41
CA LEU A 342 -1.45 0.83 -9.60
C LEU A 342 -1.40 1.31 -11.05
N LYS A 343 -1.35 0.40 -12.03
CA LYS A 343 -1.33 0.76 -13.45
C LYS A 343 -2.59 1.50 -13.87
N ASN A 344 -3.74 1.12 -13.34
CA ASN A 344 -5.01 1.79 -13.58
C ASN A 344 -5.05 3.19 -13.02
N LEU A 345 -4.72 3.34 -11.73
CA LEU A 345 -4.66 4.65 -11.08
C LEU A 345 -3.64 5.57 -11.76
N LEU A 346 -2.52 5.01 -12.24
CA LEU A 346 -1.50 5.78 -12.96
C LEU A 346 -1.88 6.12 -14.40
N LYS A 347 -2.73 5.34 -15.08
CA LYS A 347 -3.17 5.57 -16.45
C LYS A 347 -4.44 6.41 -16.51
N GLY A 348 -5.47 6.07 -15.71
CA GLY A 348 -6.79 6.68 -15.77
C GLY A 348 -6.84 8.17 -15.43
N SER A 349 -5.84 8.67 -14.72
CA SER A 349 -5.80 10.08 -14.32
C SER A 349 -5.33 11.06 -15.39
N ILE A 350 -4.92 10.61 -16.60
CA ILE A 350 -4.11 11.51 -17.45
C ILE A 350 -4.78 12.01 -18.70
N ARG A 351 -5.62 11.29 -19.41
CA ARG A 351 -6.01 11.72 -20.77
C ARG A 351 -7.40 11.39 -21.27
N ASN A 352 -8.15 10.46 -20.71
CA ASN A 352 -9.48 10.14 -21.22
C ASN A 352 -10.47 9.88 -20.09
N SER A 353 -11.57 10.60 -20.09
CA SER A 353 -12.73 10.43 -19.20
C SER A 353 -13.39 9.03 -19.25
N HIS A 354 -12.88 8.12 -20.08
CA HIS A 354 -13.45 6.83 -20.40
C HIS A 354 -12.60 5.61 -19.96
N GLU A 355 -11.41 5.82 -19.37
CA GLU A 355 -10.62 4.70 -18.88
C GLU A 355 -11.17 4.19 -17.53
N LEU A 356 -11.28 2.88 -17.42
CA LEU A 356 -11.74 2.21 -16.23
C LEU A 356 -10.79 2.45 -15.07
N VAL A 357 -11.28 3.03 -13.99
CA VAL A 357 -10.54 3.18 -12.74
C VAL A 357 -11.28 2.43 -11.65
N LEU A 358 -10.73 1.30 -11.20
CA LEU A 358 -11.15 0.67 -9.96
C LEU A 358 -10.53 1.49 -8.82
N ILE A 359 -11.35 1.98 -7.91
CA ILE A 359 -10.91 2.79 -6.78
C ILE A 359 -11.18 2.06 -5.45
N PRO A 360 -10.34 2.26 -4.43
CA PRO A 360 -10.65 1.79 -3.09
C PRO A 360 -11.80 2.60 -2.47
N GLU A 361 -12.45 2.02 -1.46
CA GLU A 361 -13.61 2.63 -0.79
C GLU A 361 -13.33 4.06 -0.28
N GLN A 362 -12.12 4.28 0.23
CA GLN A 362 -11.69 5.55 0.80
C GLN A 362 -11.62 6.70 -0.23
N LEU A 363 -11.67 6.38 -1.53
CA LEU A 363 -11.61 7.36 -2.62
C LEU A 363 -12.96 7.57 -3.32
N LYS A 364 -14.06 6.98 -2.79
CA LYS A 364 -15.40 7.20 -3.32
C LYS A 364 -15.87 8.63 -3.04
N SER A 365 -16.51 9.24 -4.02
CA SER A 365 -17.23 10.49 -3.84
C SER A 365 -18.66 10.22 -3.35
N GLU A 366 -19.14 10.98 -2.36
CA GLU A 366 -20.52 10.85 -1.86
C GLU A 366 -21.59 11.21 -2.92
N SER A 367 -21.20 11.92 -3.97
CA SER A 367 -22.11 12.39 -5.03
C SER A 367 -22.29 11.40 -6.19
N LYS A 368 -21.63 10.23 -6.17
CA LYS A 368 -21.63 9.26 -7.27
C LYS A 368 -22.04 7.87 -6.79
N GLU A 369 -22.64 7.13 -7.68
CA GLU A 369 -22.96 5.71 -7.46
C GLU A 369 -21.78 4.83 -7.87
N TYR A 370 -21.51 3.81 -7.06
CA TYR A 370 -20.42 2.86 -7.27
C TYR A 370 -20.91 1.43 -7.10
N PHE A 371 -20.35 0.55 -7.92
CA PHE A 371 -20.50 -0.90 -7.77
C PHE A 371 -19.22 -1.50 -7.20
N GLU A 372 -19.36 -2.45 -6.30
CA GLU A 372 -18.24 -3.16 -5.68
C GLU A 372 -17.78 -4.32 -6.56
N ILE A 373 -16.48 -4.46 -6.74
CA ILE A 373 -15.82 -5.61 -7.38
C ILE A 373 -14.62 -5.96 -6.50
N ASN A 374 -14.71 -7.06 -5.76
CA ASN A 374 -13.63 -7.59 -4.91
C ASN A 374 -12.96 -6.50 -4.04
N LYS A 375 -13.74 -5.81 -3.20
CA LYS A 375 -13.28 -4.72 -2.30
C LYS A 375 -12.71 -3.49 -3.02
N THR A 376 -12.88 -3.39 -4.31
CA THR A 376 -12.66 -2.17 -5.10
C THR A 376 -13.98 -1.70 -5.68
N PHE A 377 -14.04 -0.46 -6.14
CA PHE A 377 -15.28 0.16 -6.58
C PHE A 377 -15.12 0.77 -7.96
N ILE A 378 -16.13 0.60 -8.79
CA ILE A 378 -16.23 1.23 -10.10
C ILE A 378 -17.42 2.17 -10.13
N GLU A 379 -17.24 3.38 -10.64
CA GLU A 379 -18.32 4.33 -10.85
C GLU A 379 -19.34 3.79 -11.88
N SER A 380 -20.64 3.95 -11.60
CA SER A 380 -21.73 3.42 -12.42
C SER A 380 -21.61 3.80 -13.90
N SER A 381 -21.31 5.05 -14.20
CA SER A 381 -21.11 5.54 -15.57
C SER A 381 -19.95 4.86 -16.30
N LYS A 382 -18.88 4.55 -15.57
CA LYS A 382 -17.70 3.85 -16.12
C LYS A 382 -17.95 2.37 -16.31
N LEU A 383 -18.75 1.75 -15.44
CA LEU A 383 -19.19 0.36 -15.59
C LEU A 383 -20.02 0.20 -16.86
N GLN A 384 -21.01 1.07 -17.09
CA GLN A 384 -21.82 1.04 -18.31
C GLN A 384 -20.99 1.20 -19.57
N TYR A 385 -20.05 2.15 -19.57
CA TYR A 385 -19.11 2.33 -20.68
C TYR A 385 -18.25 1.08 -20.93
N LEU A 386 -17.75 0.44 -19.87
CA LEU A 386 -16.99 -0.79 -19.95
C LEU A 386 -17.80 -1.91 -20.61
N ILE A 387 -19.03 -2.13 -20.12
CA ILE A 387 -19.93 -3.16 -20.65
C ILE A 387 -20.20 -2.91 -22.14
N SER A 388 -20.55 -1.68 -22.52
CA SER A 388 -20.77 -1.32 -23.92
C SER A 388 -19.52 -1.54 -24.77
N SER A 389 -18.35 -1.15 -24.28
CA SER A 389 -17.08 -1.36 -24.97
C SER A 389 -16.71 -2.84 -25.13
N LEU A 390 -17.05 -3.67 -24.14
CA LEU A 390 -16.86 -5.13 -24.22
C LEU A 390 -17.78 -5.75 -25.26
N ILE A 391 -19.06 -5.37 -25.25
CA ILE A 391 -20.06 -5.82 -26.25
C ILE A 391 -19.59 -5.46 -27.67
N ASP A 392 -19.22 -4.20 -27.90
CA ASP A 392 -18.70 -3.73 -29.17
C ASP A 392 -17.46 -4.50 -29.66
N ASN A 393 -16.55 -4.85 -28.74
CA ASN A 393 -15.36 -5.62 -29.05
C ASN A 393 -15.68 -7.10 -29.33
N ILE A 394 -16.63 -7.69 -28.60
CA ILE A 394 -17.12 -9.04 -28.84
C ILE A 394 -17.70 -9.13 -30.25
N GLU A 395 -18.52 -8.18 -30.65
CA GLU A 395 -19.14 -8.12 -31.96
C GLU A 395 -18.14 -7.90 -33.12
N LYS A 396 -17.12 -7.04 -32.89
CA LYS A 396 -16.14 -6.64 -33.92
C LYS A 396 -15.00 -7.62 -34.11
N ILE A 397 -14.43 -8.16 -33.02
CA ILE A 397 -13.16 -8.88 -33.06
C ILE A 397 -13.36 -10.39 -33.11
N ASN A 398 -14.33 -10.92 -32.40
CA ASN A 398 -14.49 -12.36 -32.32
C ASN A 398 -15.94 -12.78 -32.12
N LYS A 399 -16.54 -13.26 -33.18
CA LYS A 399 -17.91 -13.80 -33.21
C LYS A 399 -18.14 -15.00 -32.27
N PHE A 400 -17.10 -15.46 -31.57
CA PHE A 400 -17.12 -16.65 -30.71
C PHE A 400 -16.82 -16.36 -29.24
N GLY A 401 -16.79 -15.08 -28.84
CA GLY A 401 -16.45 -14.63 -27.49
C GLY A 401 -15.03 -14.06 -27.39
N VAL A 402 -14.72 -13.48 -26.26
CA VAL A 402 -13.49 -12.73 -26.00
C VAL A 402 -12.57 -13.56 -25.12
N ASP A 403 -11.32 -13.74 -25.54
CA ASP A 403 -10.32 -14.45 -24.77
C ASP A 403 -9.98 -13.75 -23.46
N GLU A 404 -9.51 -14.52 -22.46
CA GLU A 404 -8.98 -14.08 -21.17
C GLU A 404 -8.07 -12.83 -21.25
N TYR A 405 -7.41 -12.62 -22.41
CA TYR A 405 -6.57 -11.45 -22.69
C TYR A 405 -7.33 -10.12 -22.62
N LEU A 406 -8.61 -10.08 -22.94
CA LEU A 406 -9.42 -8.85 -22.88
C LEU A 406 -9.79 -8.47 -21.43
N TYR A 407 -9.90 -9.43 -20.52
CA TYR A 407 -10.02 -9.15 -19.10
C TYR A 407 -8.80 -8.37 -18.59
N LYS A 408 -7.61 -8.78 -19.02
CA LYS A 408 -6.36 -8.09 -18.66
C LYS A 408 -6.28 -6.67 -19.23
N LYS A 409 -6.91 -6.41 -20.37
CA LYS A 409 -6.98 -5.07 -20.96
C LYS A 409 -7.90 -4.13 -20.16
N PHE A 410 -8.95 -4.66 -19.56
CA PHE A 410 -9.91 -3.90 -18.75
C PHE A 410 -9.65 -4.05 -17.24
N TYR A 411 -8.54 -4.70 -16.86
CA TYR A 411 -8.03 -4.78 -15.48
C TYR A 411 -8.95 -5.46 -14.46
N ILE A 412 -9.82 -6.35 -14.92
CA ILE A 412 -10.59 -7.25 -14.07
C ILE A 412 -9.75 -8.51 -13.90
N GLU A 413 -9.43 -8.87 -12.66
CA GLU A 413 -8.68 -10.10 -12.36
C GLU A 413 -9.58 -11.33 -12.57
N GLU A 414 -8.97 -12.49 -12.83
CA GLU A 414 -9.70 -13.75 -13.08
C GLU A 414 -10.65 -14.08 -11.90
N ASN A 415 -10.24 -13.75 -10.67
CA ASN A 415 -11.06 -13.96 -9.47
C ASN A 415 -12.24 -12.96 -9.34
N ASP A 416 -12.19 -11.83 -10.05
CA ASP A 416 -13.19 -10.75 -9.94
C ASP A 416 -14.23 -10.83 -11.06
N ILE A 417 -14.05 -11.75 -11.99
CA ILE A 417 -14.94 -11.89 -13.17
C ILE A 417 -16.37 -12.23 -12.75
N GLN A 418 -16.53 -13.09 -11.75
CA GLN A 418 -17.86 -13.48 -11.28
C GLN A 418 -18.58 -12.31 -10.62
N ASP A 419 -17.87 -11.53 -9.82
CA ASP A 419 -18.42 -10.32 -9.20
C ASP A 419 -18.79 -9.28 -10.26
N PHE A 420 -17.93 -9.09 -11.27
CA PHE A 420 -18.23 -8.21 -12.40
C PHE A 420 -19.46 -8.66 -13.20
N LEU A 421 -19.58 -9.94 -13.49
CA LEU A 421 -20.73 -10.49 -14.23
C LEU A 421 -22.04 -10.39 -13.44
N SER A 422 -21.97 -10.42 -12.11
CA SER A 422 -23.16 -10.21 -11.28
C SER A 422 -23.75 -8.80 -11.40
N LEU A 423 -22.99 -7.85 -11.92
CA LEU A 423 -23.40 -6.45 -12.11
C LEU A 423 -24.06 -6.18 -13.47
N THR A 424 -24.13 -7.18 -14.35
CA THR A 424 -24.71 -7.01 -15.68
C THR A 424 -25.35 -8.30 -16.20
N GLU A 425 -26.53 -8.17 -16.78
CA GLU A 425 -27.20 -9.24 -17.53
C GLU A 425 -26.76 -9.28 -19.01
N ASN A 426 -25.99 -8.28 -19.45
CA ASN A 426 -25.60 -8.11 -20.85
C ASN A 426 -24.35 -8.92 -21.23
N LEU A 427 -23.72 -9.58 -20.29
CA LEU A 427 -22.52 -10.41 -20.51
C LEU A 427 -22.63 -11.71 -19.71
N GLU A 428 -22.18 -12.81 -20.30
CA GLU A 428 -22.07 -14.10 -19.64
C GLU A 428 -20.68 -14.71 -19.87
N LEU A 429 -20.28 -15.60 -18.98
CA LEU A 429 -19.05 -16.38 -19.12
C LEU A 429 -19.39 -17.81 -19.54
N LEU A 430 -18.98 -18.19 -20.73
CA LEU A 430 -19.14 -19.55 -21.22
C LEU A 430 -17.79 -20.06 -21.76
N ASP A 431 -17.35 -21.24 -21.29
CA ASP A 431 -16.05 -21.85 -21.66
C ASP A 431 -14.85 -20.89 -21.47
N ASN A 432 -14.82 -20.17 -20.35
CA ASN A 432 -13.84 -19.13 -20.03
C ASN A 432 -13.78 -17.95 -21.02
N LYS A 433 -14.84 -17.71 -21.76
CA LYS A 433 -14.97 -16.58 -22.70
C LYS A 433 -16.17 -15.72 -22.36
N LEU A 434 -15.98 -14.41 -22.36
CA LEU A 434 -17.09 -13.46 -22.26
C LEU A 434 -17.91 -13.45 -23.52
N ARG A 435 -19.21 -13.49 -23.39
CA ARG A 435 -20.18 -13.45 -24.49
C ARG A 435 -21.33 -12.52 -24.15
N VAL A 436 -22.00 -12.04 -25.18
CA VAL A 436 -23.29 -11.37 -25.03
C VAL A 436 -24.35 -12.47 -24.95
N PRO A 437 -25.21 -12.50 -23.90
CA PRO A 437 -26.32 -13.41 -23.84
C PRO A 437 -27.19 -13.20 -25.08
N SER A 438 -27.50 -14.26 -25.75
CA SER A 438 -28.34 -14.19 -26.95
C SER A 438 -29.77 -14.45 -26.56
N ASP A 439 -30.70 -13.68 -27.13
CA ASP A 439 -32.12 -14.02 -27.12
C ASP A 439 -32.32 -15.45 -27.61
N GLU A 440 -33.26 -16.16 -26.99
CA GLU A 440 -33.51 -17.60 -27.15
C GLU A 440 -33.87 -18.07 -28.58
N SER A 441 -33.86 -17.22 -29.58
CA SER A 441 -34.11 -17.62 -30.97
C SER A 441 -32.88 -18.25 -31.66
N VAL A 442 -32.33 -19.28 -31.01
CA VAL A 442 -31.42 -20.21 -31.73
C VAL A 442 -32.28 -21.00 -32.67
N ASN A 443 -31.82 -21.10 -33.90
CA ASN A 443 -32.44 -22.07 -34.84
C ASN A 443 -32.06 -23.50 -34.41
N LEU A 444 -32.72 -23.98 -33.34
CA LEU A 444 -32.52 -25.30 -32.75
C LEU A 444 -32.79 -26.42 -33.75
N GLU A 445 -33.57 -26.12 -34.79
CA GLU A 445 -33.80 -27.08 -35.88
C GLU A 445 -32.52 -27.34 -36.68
N ILE A 446 -31.79 -26.29 -37.07
CA ILE A 446 -30.50 -26.44 -37.77
C ILE A 446 -29.47 -27.10 -36.84
N TYR A 447 -29.45 -26.75 -35.55
CA TYR A 447 -28.56 -27.43 -34.60
C TYR A 447 -28.85 -28.92 -34.50
N LYS A 448 -30.12 -29.33 -34.41
CA LYS A 448 -30.52 -30.75 -34.40
C LYS A 448 -30.10 -31.46 -35.70
N LEU A 449 -30.35 -30.86 -36.86
CA LEU A 449 -29.93 -31.41 -38.13
C LEU A 449 -28.41 -31.59 -38.22
N ILE A 450 -27.63 -30.61 -37.76
CA ILE A 450 -26.16 -30.73 -37.69
C ILE A 450 -25.74 -31.83 -36.72
N CYS A 451 -26.44 -31.99 -35.59
CA CYS A 451 -26.14 -33.07 -34.65
C CYS A 451 -26.50 -34.46 -35.17
N GLU A 452 -27.54 -34.56 -36.01
CA GLU A 452 -27.93 -35.81 -36.70
C GLU A 452 -26.91 -36.21 -37.80
N ASP A 453 -26.23 -35.22 -38.38
CA ASP A 453 -25.12 -35.45 -39.33
C ASP A 453 -23.78 -35.76 -38.66
N LEU A 454 -23.73 -35.78 -37.30
CA LEU A 454 -22.53 -36.19 -36.58
C LEU A 454 -22.25 -37.66 -36.83
N THR A 455 -21.05 -37.94 -37.31
CA THR A 455 -20.56 -39.30 -37.48
C THR A 455 -20.39 -40.02 -36.13
N GLU A 456 -20.21 -41.36 -36.14
CA GLU A 456 -19.89 -42.16 -34.95
C GLU A 456 -18.65 -41.64 -34.17
N GLU A 457 -17.88 -40.73 -34.78
CA GLU A 457 -16.68 -40.11 -34.22
C GLU A 457 -16.94 -38.73 -33.59
N LEU A 458 -18.20 -38.37 -33.34
CA LEU A 458 -18.64 -37.17 -32.61
C LEU A 458 -18.20 -35.85 -33.27
N SER A 459 -17.99 -35.82 -34.59
CA SER A 459 -17.49 -34.64 -35.28
C SER A 459 -18.21 -34.34 -36.58
N VAL A 460 -18.31 -33.06 -36.91
CA VAL A 460 -18.77 -32.58 -38.22
C VAL A 460 -17.57 -32.08 -39.03
N GLN A 461 -17.44 -32.53 -40.26
CA GLN A 461 -16.44 -32.00 -41.20
C GLN A 461 -16.94 -30.69 -41.82
N ASN A 462 -16.01 -29.79 -42.21
CA ASN A 462 -16.35 -28.52 -42.87
C ASN A 462 -17.32 -28.68 -44.05
N SER A 463 -17.17 -29.76 -44.85
CA SER A 463 -18.00 -30.03 -46.00
C SER A 463 -19.49 -30.28 -45.67
N ASN A 464 -19.78 -30.79 -44.51
CA ASN A 464 -21.15 -31.07 -44.09
C ASN A 464 -21.87 -29.81 -43.56
N VAL A 465 -21.11 -28.82 -43.10
CA VAL A 465 -21.66 -27.55 -42.57
C VAL A 465 -21.98 -26.56 -43.68
N GLU A 466 -21.29 -26.66 -44.84
CA GLU A 466 -21.51 -25.78 -45.99
C GLU A 466 -22.88 -25.95 -46.65
N GLN A 467 -23.60 -27.05 -46.38
CA GLN A 467 -24.97 -27.26 -46.87
C GLN A 467 -26.03 -26.50 -46.08
N TYR A 468 -25.71 -26.01 -44.90
CA TYR A 468 -26.64 -25.26 -44.04
C TYR A 468 -26.47 -23.75 -44.24
N ASP A 469 -27.51 -23.00 -43.80
CA ASP A 469 -27.45 -21.53 -43.83
C ASP A 469 -26.23 -21.01 -43.07
N LYS A 470 -25.39 -20.26 -43.80
CA LYS A 470 -24.12 -19.73 -43.23
C LYS A 470 -24.31 -18.81 -42.02
N GLU A 471 -25.43 -18.09 -41.99
CA GLU A 471 -25.71 -17.15 -40.91
C GLU A 471 -26.21 -17.89 -39.66
N ALA A 472 -27.04 -18.91 -39.84
CA ALA A 472 -27.50 -19.77 -38.77
C ALA A 472 -26.34 -20.62 -38.18
N VAL A 473 -25.49 -21.20 -39.03
CA VAL A 473 -24.30 -21.93 -38.57
C VAL A 473 -23.33 -21.01 -37.83
N LYS A 474 -23.12 -19.81 -38.34
CA LYS A 474 -22.33 -18.78 -37.65
C LYS A 474 -22.92 -18.42 -36.27
N ASN A 475 -24.25 -18.31 -36.18
CA ASN A 475 -24.95 -18.10 -34.92
C ASN A 475 -24.74 -19.26 -33.95
N LEU A 476 -24.79 -20.51 -34.39
CA LEU A 476 -24.50 -21.67 -33.55
C LEU A 476 -23.08 -21.69 -33.02
N PHE A 477 -22.10 -21.26 -33.83
CA PHE A 477 -20.73 -21.05 -33.33
C PHE A 477 -20.64 -19.89 -32.34
N MET A 478 -21.28 -18.77 -32.61
CA MET A 478 -21.28 -17.60 -31.72
C MET A 478 -21.92 -17.92 -30.38
N LYS A 479 -22.97 -18.73 -30.37
CA LYS A 479 -23.71 -19.15 -29.16
C LYS A 479 -23.09 -20.36 -28.47
N GLY A 480 -21.99 -20.92 -28.98
CA GLY A 480 -21.26 -22.04 -28.41
C GLY A 480 -21.94 -23.40 -28.51
N TYR A 481 -22.99 -23.53 -29.30
CA TYR A 481 -23.59 -24.84 -29.63
C TYR A 481 -22.67 -25.68 -30.49
N LEU A 482 -21.86 -25.05 -31.33
CA LEU A 482 -20.80 -25.68 -32.09
C LEU A 482 -19.45 -25.09 -31.72
N VAL A 483 -18.45 -25.93 -31.53
CA VAL A 483 -17.09 -25.51 -31.13
C VAL A 483 -16.09 -26.04 -32.15
N ARG A 484 -15.19 -25.19 -32.62
CA ARG A 484 -14.12 -25.58 -33.54
C ARG A 484 -12.94 -26.13 -32.75
N VAL A 485 -12.62 -27.39 -32.90
CA VAL A 485 -11.47 -28.06 -32.26
C VAL A 485 -10.23 -28.10 -33.15
N SER A 486 -10.40 -27.99 -34.47
CA SER A 486 -9.28 -27.83 -35.44
C SER A 486 -9.74 -27.03 -36.66
N LYS A 487 -8.85 -26.80 -37.62
CA LYS A 487 -9.19 -26.07 -38.87
C LYS A 487 -10.36 -26.71 -39.65
N SER A 488 -10.57 -28.01 -39.53
CA SER A 488 -11.55 -28.76 -40.29
C SER A 488 -12.56 -29.57 -39.47
N ILE A 489 -12.47 -29.49 -38.13
CA ILE A 489 -13.28 -30.34 -37.25
C ILE A 489 -14.02 -29.44 -36.26
N PHE A 490 -15.34 -29.67 -36.18
CA PHE A 490 -16.24 -29.07 -35.19
C PHE A 490 -16.83 -30.15 -34.31
N ILE A 491 -17.23 -29.77 -33.10
CA ILE A 491 -17.94 -30.64 -32.16
C ILE A 491 -19.12 -29.86 -31.57
N SER A 492 -20.22 -30.55 -31.29
CA SER A 492 -21.32 -29.91 -30.56
C SER A 492 -21.01 -29.76 -29.08
N LYS A 493 -21.70 -28.83 -28.43
CA LYS A 493 -21.60 -28.61 -26.98
C LYS A 493 -21.87 -29.90 -26.20
N ASP A 494 -22.93 -30.62 -26.56
CA ASP A 494 -23.33 -31.87 -25.89
C ASP A 494 -22.22 -32.94 -25.95
N HIS A 495 -21.52 -33.01 -27.08
CA HIS A 495 -20.39 -33.95 -27.25
C HIS A 495 -19.11 -33.48 -26.52
N ILE A 496 -18.89 -32.18 -26.39
CA ILE A 496 -17.81 -31.67 -25.52
C ILE A 496 -18.06 -32.07 -24.07
N ASP A 497 -19.31 -31.94 -23.58
CA ASP A 497 -19.66 -32.32 -22.22
C ASP A 497 -19.56 -33.84 -22.02
N LEU A 498 -19.87 -34.62 -23.04
CA LEU A 498 -19.61 -36.06 -23.06
C LEU A 498 -18.11 -36.37 -22.97
N LEU A 499 -17.26 -35.67 -23.74
CA LEU A 499 -15.79 -35.83 -23.64
C LEU A 499 -15.26 -35.49 -22.25
N LYS A 500 -15.78 -34.42 -21.62
CA LYS A 500 -15.42 -34.05 -20.24
C LYS A 500 -15.83 -35.10 -19.24
N ASN A 501 -17.05 -35.61 -19.35
CA ASN A 501 -17.55 -36.70 -18.49
C ASN A 501 -16.74 -37.98 -18.63
N ASN A 502 -16.38 -38.35 -19.84
CA ASN A 502 -15.53 -39.51 -20.09
C ASN A 502 -14.10 -39.30 -19.62
N LEU A 503 -13.59 -38.05 -19.66
CA LEU A 503 -12.28 -37.70 -19.13
C LEU A 503 -12.21 -37.93 -17.61
N SER A 504 -13.29 -37.67 -16.86
CA SER A 504 -13.34 -37.93 -15.42
C SER A 504 -13.21 -39.42 -15.05
N GLN A 505 -13.45 -40.34 -15.99
CA GLN A 505 -13.31 -41.78 -15.80
C GLN A 505 -11.91 -42.30 -16.12
N LEU A 506 -11.04 -41.48 -16.70
CA LEU A 506 -9.65 -41.82 -17.00
C LEU A 506 -8.75 -41.62 -15.79
N PRO A 507 -7.66 -42.42 -15.67
CA PRO A 507 -6.69 -42.23 -14.58
C PRO A 507 -6.02 -40.84 -14.67
N LYS A 508 -5.39 -40.43 -13.58
CA LYS A 508 -4.68 -39.15 -13.51
C LYS A 508 -3.65 -38.96 -14.63
N ILE A 509 -3.00 -40.04 -15.07
CA ILE A 509 -2.11 -40.06 -16.24
C ILE A 509 -2.66 -41.09 -17.20
N PHE A 510 -2.95 -40.68 -18.44
CA PHE A 510 -3.53 -41.51 -19.45
C PHE A 510 -2.86 -41.31 -20.82
N THR A 511 -3.08 -42.24 -21.72
CA THR A 511 -2.55 -42.25 -23.09
C THR A 511 -3.62 -41.84 -24.12
N VAL A 512 -3.18 -41.44 -25.32
CA VAL A 512 -4.11 -41.18 -26.45
C VAL A 512 -4.95 -42.40 -26.77
N SER A 513 -4.42 -43.65 -26.59
CA SER A 513 -5.18 -44.88 -26.82
C SER A 513 -6.33 -45.05 -25.83
N GLU A 514 -6.09 -44.85 -24.55
CA GLU A 514 -7.12 -44.94 -23.52
C GLU A 514 -8.22 -43.90 -23.73
N PHE A 515 -7.86 -42.66 -24.11
CA PHE A 515 -8.83 -41.61 -24.43
C PHE A 515 -9.65 -41.97 -25.67
N LYS A 516 -9.00 -42.52 -26.70
CA LYS A 516 -9.66 -43.00 -27.93
C LYS A 516 -10.67 -44.11 -27.63
N ASP A 517 -10.27 -45.08 -26.80
CA ASP A 517 -11.05 -46.28 -26.54
C ASP A 517 -12.30 -45.97 -25.69
N ILE A 518 -12.17 -45.08 -24.66
CA ILE A 518 -13.31 -44.66 -23.82
C ILE A 518 -14.34 -43.85 -24.64
N ASN A 519 -13.87 -43.01 -25.58
CA ASN A 519 -14.73 -42.17 -26.42
C ASN A 519 -15.19 -42.86 -27.71
N LYS A 520 -14.71 -44.08 -28.00
CA LYS A 520 -14.99 -44.86 -29.22
C LYS A 520 -14.72 -44.08 -30.52
N ILE A 521 -13.63 -43.31 -30.55
CA ILE A 521 -13.25 -42.47 -31.69
C ILE A 521 -11.94 -42.92 -32.31
N SER A 522 -11.67 -42.53 -33.54
CA SER A 522 -10.40 -42.82 -34.20
C SER A 522 -9.28 -41.85 -33.74
N ARG A 523 -8.03 -42.26 -33.93
CA ARG A 523 -6.86 -41.43 -33.58
C ARG A 523 -6.86 -40.07 -34.30
N LYS A 524 -7.45 -39.99 -35.48
CA LYS A 524 -7.58 -38.76 -36.28
C LYS A 524 -8.34 -37.68 -35.54
N TYR A 525 -9.34 -38.04 -34.73
CA TYR A 525 -10.16 -37.11 -33.93
C TYR A 525 -9.68 -37.00 -32.48
N ALA A 526 -9.12 -38.07 -31.91
CA ALA A 526 -8.64 -38.07 -30.55
C ALA A 526 -7.55 -37.02 -30.30
N ILE A 527 -6.62 -36.82 -31.25
CA ILE A 527 -5.55 -35.84 -31.14
C ILE A 527 -6.09 -34.39 -31.10
N PRO A 528 -6.90 -33.93 -32.08
CA PRO A 528 -7.53 -32.60 -32.04
C PRO A 528 -8.37 -32.35 -30.79
N TYR A 529 -9.12 -33.33 -30.29
CA TYR A 529 -9.91 -33.19 -29.08
C TYR A 529 -9.02 -33.03 -27.84
N LEU A 530 -7.95 -33.80 -27.74
CA LEU A 530 -7.00 -33.66 -26.65
C LEU A 530 -6.24 -32.35 -26.72
N GLU A 531 -5.88 -31.83 -27.89
CA GLU A 531 -5.27 -30.50 -28.04
C GLU A 531 -6.25 -29.39 -27.63
N TYR A 532 -7.54 -29.55 -27.96
CA TYR A 532 -8.57 -28.64 -27.46
C TYR A 532 -8.71 -28.69 -25.93
N LEU A 533 -8.70 -29.89 -25.33
CA LEU A 533 -8.76 -30.04 -23.86
C LEU A 533 -7.51 -29.48 -23.17
N ASP A 534 -6.33 -29.65 -23.81
CA ASP A 534 -5.07 -29.05 -23.32
C ASP A 534 -5.14 -27.51 -23.32
N GLN A 535 -5.67 -26.92 -24.42
CA GLN A 535 -5.87 -25.47 -24.54
C GLN A 535 -6.85 -24.93 -23.49
N ASN A 536 -7.87 -25.72 -23.14
CA ASN A 536 -8.86 -25.36 -22.12
C ASN A 536 -8.43 -25.77 -20.69
N LYS A 537 -7.17 -26.17 -20.48
CA LYS A 537 -6.60 -26.54 -19.17
C LYS A 537 -7.33 -27.71 -18.48
N LEU A 538 -8.00 -28.55 -19.22
CA LEU A 538 -8.67 -29.76 -18.71
C LEU A 538 -7.72 -30.96 -18.70
N THR A 539 -6.73 -30.92 -19.59
CA THR A 539 -5.61 -31.88 -19.65
C THR A 539 -4.29 -31.13 -19.86
N LYS A 540 -3.17 -31.84 -19.63
CA LYS A 540 -1.84 -31.32 -19.89
C LYS A 540 -0.95 -32.40 -20.48
N LYS A 541 -0.36 -32.13 -21.65
CA LYS A 541 0.62 -33.03 -22.28
C LYS A 541 1.88 -33.12 -21.44
N ILE A 542 2.32 -34.34 -21.09
CA ILE A 542 3.46 -34.61 -20.23
C ILE A 542 4.72 -34.92 -21.01
N ASP A 543 4.61 -35.75 -22.10
CA ASP A 543 5.74 -36.25 -22.87
C ASP A 543 5.50 -36.19 -24.40
N ASN A 544 6.55 -36.52 -25.16
CA ASN A 544 6.46 -36.59 -26.63
C ASN A 544 5.73 -37.85 -27.13
N ASP A 545 5.52 -38.87 -26.29
CA ASP A 545 4.80 -40.09 -26.60
C ASP A 545 3.27 -39.92 -26.48
N GLY A 546 2.83 -38.74 -26.10
CA GLY A 546 1.43 -38.33 -26.10
C GLY A 546 0.68 -38.64 -24.80
N LYS A 547 1.36 -38.98 -23.73
CA LYS A 547 0.74 -39.08 -22.39
C LYS A 547 0.28 -37.73 -21.89
N ARG A 548 -0.84 -37.71 -21.18
CA ARG A 548 -1.47 -36.52 -20.64
C ARG A 548 -1.83 -36.68 -19.17
N GLU A 549 -1.78 -35.60 -18.47
CA GLU A 549 -2.30 -35.49 -17.10
C GLU A 549 -3.75 -35.00 -17.18
N ASN A 550 -4.63 -35.67 -16.46
CA ASN A 550 -6.01 -35.27 -16.27
C ASN A 550 -6.06 -34.22 -15.16
N LEU A 551 -6.56 -33.02 -15.43
CA LEU A 551 -6.63 -31.90 -14.50
C LEU A 551 -8.02 -31.74 -13.87
N ILE A 552 -9.00 -32.59 -14.27
CA ILE A 552 -10.36 -32.60 -13.73
C ILE A 552 -10.49 -33.57 -12.55
N SER A 553 -9.60 -34.58 -12.46
CA SER A 553 -9.64 -35.65 -11.44
C SER A 553 -8.96 -35.23 -10.13
#